data_ae53b9fd6cf3a106ea52b8dadac729a4
#
_entry.id   ae53b9fd6cf3a106ea52b8dadac729a4
#
_cell.length_a   1.000
_cell.length_b   1.000
_cell.length_c   1.000
_cell.angle_alpha   90.00
_cell.angle_beta   90.00
_cell.angle_gamma   90.00
#
_symmetry.space_group_name_H-M   'P 1'
#
loop_
_entity.id
_entity.type
_entity.pdbx_description
1 polymer ?
#
loop_
_entity_poly.entity_id
_entity_poly.type
_entity_poly.pdbx_seq_one_letter_code
_entity_poly.pdbx_strand_id
1 'polypeptide(L)'
;MYYEMLEQMACAIYRWEGLPTEIDQRFLELTLFNRGMSVFFWDDEYDAYFATMGAPSGQINMYQNPLAYIAYGTNGFHRRLKSTECVPIWNNYLRRPDINAMRIYARRLADIDRTVDVNLMSQKMPIFAVVPESQRLTIQNLMKQYVGNEPIIVGADGMFDPSQITYLNSGAPFITPELLKAKQTVWAEIMTYFGIENTNISKAERVQSAEVEANNGQIE
;
A
#
# COMPACT_ATOMS: atom_id res chain seq x y z
N MET A 1 5.89 -3.04 -2.35
CA MET A 1 4.91 -2.59 -3.38
C MET A 1 3.77 -1.77 -2.75
N TYR A 2 2.73 -2.35 -2.11
CA TYR A 2 1.61 -1.54 -1.57
C TYR A 2 2.04 -0.50 -0.53
N TYR A 3 2.92 -0.86 0.38
CA TYR A 3 3.42 0.08 1.37
C TYR A 3 4.10 1.30 0.73
N GLU A 4 5.00 1.09 -0.21
CA GLU A 4 5.71 2.17 -0.92
C GLU A 4 4.76 3.06 -1.72
N MET A 5 3.74 2.46 -2.34
CA MET A 5 2.72 3.20 -3.07
C MET A 5 1.89 4.09 -2.13
N LEU A 6 1.49 3.57 -0.97
CA LEU A 6 0.74 4.34 0.03
C LEU A 6 1.62 5.42 0.68
N GLU A 7 2.90 5.15 0.92
CA GLU A 7 3.87 6.14 1.40
C GLU A 7 4.05 7.27 0.39
N GLN A 8 4.24 6.94 -0.89
CA GLN A 8 4.35 7.94 -1.95
C GLN A 8 3.07 8.78 -2.07
N MET A 9 1.91 8.14 -2.02
CA MET A 9 0.63 8.84 -2.08
C MET A 9 0.46 9.79 -0.87
N ALA A 10 0.74 9.33 0.35
CA ALA A 10 0.65 10.14 1.56
C ALA A 10 1.54 11.39 1.49
N CYS A 11 2.79 11.24 1.02
CA CYS A 11 3.74 12.33 0.90
C CYS A 11 3.45 13.29 -0.28
N ALA A 12 2.55 12.94 -1.19
CA ALA A 12 2.20 13.75 -2.36
C ALA A 12 0.89 14.54 -2.20
N ILE A 13 0.13 14.31 -1.11
CA ILE A 13 -1.19 14.94 -0.92
C ILE A 13 -1.08 16.44 -0.69
N TYR A 14 -0.07 16.90 0.05
CA TYR A 14 0.07 18.29 0.44
C TYR A 14 1.23 18.94 -0.28
N ARG A 15 1.04 20.21 -0.62
CA ARG A 15 2.09 21.07 -1.17
C ARG A 15 2.38 22.21 -0.22
N TRP A 16 3.65 22.43 0.07
CA TRP A 16 4.11 23.54 0.90
C TRP A 16 4.26 24.80 0.06
N GLU A 17 3.71 25.91 0.54
CA GLU A 17 3.87 27.22 -0.07
C GLU A 17 4.76 28.11 0.80
N GLY A 18 5.66 28.87 0.16
CA GLY A 18 6.56 29.79 0.87
C GLY A 18 7.63 29.10 1.73
N LEU A 19 7.91 27.81 1.48
CA LEU A 19 8.97 27.10 2.19
C LEU A 19 10.35 27.70 1.80
N PRO A 20 11.26 27.96 2.77
CA PRO A 20 12.64 28.36 2.46
C PRO A 20 13.32 27.35 1.53
N THR A 21 14.14 27.86 0.60
CA THR A 21 14.78 27.06 -0.48
C THR A 21 15.74 25.98 0.05
N GLU A 22 16.27 26.17 1.25
CA GLU A 22 17.18 25.26 1.94
C GLU A 22 16.49 24.00 2.46
N ILE A 23 15.15 24.03 2.57
CA ILE A 23 14.40 22.92 3.12
C ILE A 23 14.00 21.93 2.01
N ASP A 24 14.44 20.68 2.15
CA ASP A 24 14.01 19.59 1.30
C ASP A 24 12.58 19.17 1.68
N GLN A 25 11.60 19.54 0.83
CA GLN A 25 10.18 19.20 1.01
C GLN A 25 9.97 17.70 1.10
N ARG A 26 10.70 16.92 0.29
CA ARG A 26 10.59 15.44 0.32
C ARG A 26 11.01 14.89 1.67
N PHE A 27 12.11 15.40 2.24
CA PHE A 27 12.56 14.98 3.57
C PHE A 27 11.56 15.36 4.66
N LEU A 28 10.98 16.56 4.56
CA LEU A 28 9.96 17.05 5.50
C LEU A 28 8.74 16.12 5.50
N GLU A 29 8.16 15.82 4.34
CA GLU A 29 7.01 14.93 4.18
C GLU A 29 7.30 13.51 4.69
N LEU A 30 8.44 12.93 4.31
CA LEU A 30 8.84 11.61 4.79
C LEU A 30 9.05 11.60 6.32
N THR A 31 9.53 12.70 6.89
CA THR A 31 9.70 12.83 8.34
C THR A 31 8.34 12.88 9.03
N LEU A 32 7.40 13.66 8.53
CA LEU A 32 6.04 13.73 9.06
C LEU A 32 5.33 12.38 8.97
N PHE A 33 5.38 11.74 7.82
CA PHE A 33 4.79 10.42 7.60
C PHE A 33 5.36 9.35 8.55
N ASN A 34 6.69 9.29 8.68
CA ASN A 34 7.37 8.22 9.42
C ASN A 34 7.48 8.49 10.93
N ARG A 35 7.61 9.77 11.34
CA ARG A 35 7.86 10.16 12.73
C ARG A 35 6.70 10.93 13.38
N GLY A 36 5.82 11.50 12.56
CA GLY A 36 4.67 12.28 13.03
C GLY A 36 5.00 13.72 13.38
N MET A 37 6.27 14.11 13.37
CA MET A 37 6.69 15.49 13.61
C MET A 37 8.05 15.80 12.97
N SER A 38 8.20 17.09 12.64
CA SER A 38 9.44 17.72 12.27
C SER A 38 9.63 18.98 13.14
N VAL A 39 10.85 19.44 13.30
CA VAL A 39 11.17 20.69 14.01
C VAL A 39 11.78 21.67 13.01
N PHE A 40 11.11 22.81 12.85
CA PHE A 40 11.54 23.93 12.03
C PHE A 40 12.20 24.97 12.93
N PHE A 41 13.39 25.45 12.57
CA PHE A 41 14.16 26.43 13.34
C PHE A 41 15.21 27.11 12.47
N TRP A 42 15.70 28.24 12.96
CA TRP A 42 16.87 28.93 12.46
C TRP A 42 18.12 28.43 13.18
N ASP A 43 19.19 28.16 12.49
CA ASP A 43 20.48 27.78 13.06
C ASP A 43 21.53 28.85 12.77
N ASP A 44 22.05 29.52 13.82
CA ASP A 44 23.01 30.61 13.71
C ASP A 44 24.40 30.16 13.20
N GLU A 45 24.73 28.87 13.42
CA GLU A 45 26.01 28.31 12.97
C GLU A 45 26.05 28.14 11.45
N TYR A 46 24.90 27.78 10.87
CA TYR A 46 24.77 27.52 9.42
C TYR A 46 24.16 28.71 8.67
N ASP A 47 23.69 29.74 9.39
CA ASP A 47 23.00 30.93 8.83
C ASP A 47 21.85 30.52 7.89
N ALA A 48 21.03 29.53 8.31
CA ALA A 48 19.99 28.92 7.49
C ALA A 48 18.82 28.37 8.31
N TYR A 49 17.67 28.22 7.64
CA TYR A 49 16.51 27.50 8.18
C TYR A 49 16.63 25.99 7.96
N PHE A 50 16.24 25.25 8.97
CA PHE A 50 16.16 23.78 8.90
C PHE A 50 14.78 23.27 9.29
N ALA A 51 14.37 22.18 8.64
CA ALA A 51 13.28 21.32 9.07
C ALA A 51 13.83 19.90 9.21
N THR A 52 14.09 19.48 10.46
CA THR A 52 14.76 18.20 10.74
C THR A 52 13.82 17.21 11.41
N MET A 53 14.26 15.98 11.58
CA MET A 53 13.61 15.08 12.51
C MET A 53 13.58 15.70 13.90
N GLY A 54 12.47 15.52 14.62
CA GLY A 54 12.26 16.11 15.92
C GLY A 54 11.74 15.11 16.95
N ALA A 55 12.02 15.41 18.22
CA ALA A 55 11.44 14.73 19.37
C ALA A 55 11.07 15.71 20.46
N PRO A 56 9.95 15.51 21.19
CA PRO A 56 9.61 16.24 22.38
C PRO A 56 10.68 16.06 23.47
N SER A 57 10.99 17.11 24.21
CA SER A 57 11.99 17.07 25.29
C SER A 57 11.59 17.97 26.45
N GLY A 58 12.14 17.67 27.62
CA GLY A 58 11.95 18.49 28.83
C GLY A 58 10.56 18.31 29.46
N GLN A 59 10.13 19.36 30.15
CA GLN A 59 8.83 19.41 30.84
C GLN A 59 7.70 19.74 29.84
N ILE A 60 6.49 19.43 30.23
CA ILE A 60 5.27 19.76 29.49
C ILE A 60 4.53 20.86 30.25
N ASN A 61 3.80 21.73 29.51
CA ASN A 61 2.91 22.71 30.08
C ASN A 61 1.54 22.10 30.45
N MET A 62 0.61 22.95 31.01
CA MET A 62 -0.73 22.51 31.40
C MET A 62 -1.58 21.94 30.26
N TYR A 63 -1.25 22.25 29.00
CA TYR A 63 -1.89 21.71 27.79
C TYR A 63 -1.15 20.51 27.20
N GLN A 64 -0.22 19.92 27.94
CA GLN A 64 0.62 18.80 27.53
C GLN A 64 1.54 19.12 26.32
N ASN A 65 1.82 20.40 26.06
CA ASN A 65 2.78 20.79 25.05
C ASN A 65 4.19 20.78 25.62
N PRO A 66 5.16 20.19 24.91
CA PRO A 66 6.57 20.22 25.33
C PRO A 66 7.12 21.63 25.40
N LEU A 67 7.94 21.91 26.42
CA LEU A 67 8.63 23.19 26.57
C LEU A 67 9.98 23.24 25.84
N ALA A 68 10.45 22.09 25.35
CA ALA A 68 11.65 21.98 24.52
C ALA A 68 11.50 20.85 23.51
N TYR A 69 12.31 20.93 22.47
CA TYR A 69 12.37 19.92 21.40
C TYR A 69 13.85 19.59 21.13
N ILE A 70 14.07 18.39 20.64
CA ILE A 70 15.36 17.97 20.10
C ILE A 70 15.22 17.89 18.60
N ALA A 71 15.99 18.71 17.87
CA ALA A 71 16.18 18.60 16.43
C ALA A 71 17.38 17.71 16.19
N TYR A 72 17.22 16.68 15.33
CA TYR A 72 18.31 15.73 15.07
C TYR A 72 18.30 15.22 13.63
N GLY A 73 19.44 14.73 13.18
CA GLY A 73 19.64 14.12 11.86
C GLY A 73 20.36 12.78 11.97
N THR A 74 20.32 11.98 10.90
CA THR A 74 21.05 10.72 10.80
C THR A 74 22.57 10.90 10.66
N ASN A 75 23.01 12.11 10.34
CA ASN A 75 24.42 12.51 10.21
C ASN A 75 25.08 12.93 11.54
N GLY A 76 24.42 12.67 12.68
CA GLY A 76 24.91 13.10 14.00
C GLY A 76 24.52 14.53 14.39
N PHE A 77 23.81 15.27 13.52
CA PHE A 77 23.29 16.58 13.89
C PHE A 77 22.34 16.44 15.09
N HIS A 78 22.53 17.31 16.09
CA HIS A 78 21.71 17.32 17.30
C HIS A 78 21.68 18.71 17.92
N ARG A 79 20.49 19.26 18.13
CA ARG A 79 20.24 20.54 18.80
C ARG A 79 19.08 20.39 19.77
N ARG A 80 19.23 20.94 20.96
CA ARG A 80 18.13 21.09 21.92
C ARG A 80 17.65 22.53 21.88
N LEU A 81 16.38 22.71 21.53
CA LEU A 81 15.74 23.99 21.31
C LEU A 81 14.59 24.18 22.29
N LYS A 82 14.42 25.40 22.82
CA LYS A 82 13.21 25.75 23.57
C LYS A 82 12.04 25.91 22.62
N SER A 83 10.83 25.76 23.12
CA SER A 83 9.61 25.97 22.33
C SER A 83 9.46 27.38 21.75
N THR A 84 10.24 28.35 22.22
CA THR A 84 10.31 29.72 21.70
C THR A 84 11.36 29.89 20.59
N GLU A 85 12.24 28.93 20.41
CA GLU A 85 13.36 28.95 19.43
C GLU A 85 13.07 28.11 18.19
N CYS A 86 11.96 27.38 18.18
CA CYS A 86 11.59 26.49 17.08
C CYS A 86 10.07 26.36 16.94
N VAL A 87 9.65 25.89 15.78
CA VAL A 87 8.25 25.56 15.48
C VAL A 87 8.13 24.06 15.24
N PRO A 88 7.40 23.31 16.08
CA PRO A 88 7.10 21.91 15.80
C PRO A 88 6.04 21.83 14.71
N ILE A 89 6.34 21.07 13.64
CA ILE A 89 5.41 20.74 12.58
C ILE A 89 4.88 19.33 12.86
N TRP A 90 3.57 19.20 12.97
CA TRP A 90 2.93 17.93 13.26
C TRP A 90 2.25 17.37 12.02
N ASN A 91 2.33 16.05 11.83
CA ASN A 91 1.71 15.36 10.72
C ASN A 91 0.17 15.48 10.73
N ASN A 92 -0.41 15.40 11.91
CA ASN A 92 -1.86 15.49 12.09
C ASN A 92 -2.23 16.04 13.48
N TYR A 93 -3.52 16.33 13.68
CA TYR A 93 -4.02 16.87 14.94
C TYR A 93 -3.72 15.98 16.16
N LEU A 94 -3.66 14.66 15.97
CA LEU A 94 -3.33 13.70 17.03
C LEU A 94 -1.83 13.56 17.27
N ARG A 95 -0.98 14.26 16.50
CA ARG A 95 0.49 14.24 16.61
C ARG A 95 1.08 12.85 16.44
N ARG A 96 0.51 12.07 15.52
CA ARG A 96 0.92 10.69 15.29
C ARG A 96 1.41 10.48 13.84
N PRO A 97 2.36 9.57 13.63
CA PRO A 97 2.80 9.19 12.28
C PRO A 97 1.73 8.33 11.59
N ASP A 98 1.60 8.47 10.26
CA ASP A 98 0.67 7.68 9.47
C ASP A 98 1.20 6.30 9.08
N ILE A 99 2.50 6.08 9.24
CA ILE A 99 3.17 4.82 8.87
C ILE A 99 2.47 3.57 9.42
N ASN A 100 1.95 3.62 10.65
CA ASN A 100 1.32 2.46 11.29
C ASN A 100 -0.02 2.12 10.63
N ALA A 101 -0.84 3.12 10.29
CA ALA A 101 -2.09 2.93 9.59
C ALA A 101 -1.82 2.39 8.17
N MET A 102 -0.88 2.99 7.46
CA MET A 102 -0.52 2.58 6.09
C MET A 102 0.06 1.17 6.02
N ARG A 103 0.80 0.72 7.02
CA ARG A 103 1.27 -0.68 7.12
C ARG A 103 0.11 -1.67 7.24
N ILE A 104 -0.92 -1.33 8.00
CA ILE A 104 -2.11 -2.19 8.15
C ILE A 104 -2.84 -2.29 6.82
N TYR A 105 -3.09 -1.15 6.14
CA TYR A 105 -3.76 -1.14 4.84
C TYR A 105 -2.95 -1.85 3.76
N ALA A 106 -1.64 -1.62 3.68
CA ALA A 106 -0.76 -2.30 2.74
C ALA A 106 -0.80 -3.83 2.91
N ARG A 107 -0.84 -4.30 4.16
CA ARG A 107 -0.97 -5.72 4.47
C ARG A 107 -2.31 -6.27 4.01
N ARG A 108 -3.42 -5.58 4.32
CA ARG A 108 -4.76 -6.00 3.88
C ARG A 108 -4.86 -6.12 2.37
N LEU A 109 -4.35 -5.14 1.62
CA LEU A 109 -4.34 -5.17 0.15
C LEU A 109 -3.51 -6.34 -0.38
N ALA A 110 -2.34 -6.60 0.21
CA ALA A 110 -1.48 -7.71 -0.18
C ALA A 110 -2.11 -9.08 0.13
N ASP A 111 -2.80 -9.19 1.27
CA ASP A 111 -3.49 -10.43 1.66
C ASP A 111 -4.70 -10.70 0.76
N ILE A 112 -5.43 -9.67 0.33
CA ILE A 112 -6.52 -9.80 -0.65
C ILE A 112 -5.97 -10.30 -1.99
N ASP A 113 -4.92 -9.70 -2.54
CA ASP A 113 -4.33 -10.13 -3.81
C ASP A 113 -3.82 -11.55 -3.74
N ARG A 114 -3.15 -11.91 -2.65
CA ARG A 114 -2.68 -13.28 -2.44
C ARG A 114 -3.85 -14.28 -2.37
N THR A 115 -4.97 -13.88 -1.76
CA THR A 115 -6.17 -14.72 -1.69
C THR A 115 -6.83 -14.84 -3.06
N VAL A 116 -6.84 -13.77 -3.87
CA VAL A 116 -7.29 -13.80 -5.26
C VAL A 116 -6.45 -14.81 -6.06
N ASP A 117 -5.12 -14.75 -5.97
CA ASP A 117 -4.23 -15.68 -6.67
C ASP A 117 -4.50 -17.14 -6.27
N VAL A 118 -4.65 -17.41 -4.98
CA VAL A 118 -4.98 -18.76 -4.47
C VAL A 118 -6.35 -19.20 -4.96
N ASN A 119 -7.36 -18.32 -4.93
CA ASN A 119 -8.71 -18.65 -5.41
C ASN A 119 -8.71 -18.94 -6.92
N LEU A 120 -8.01 -18.15 -7.71
CA LEU A 120 -7.84 -18.42 -9.14
C LEU A 120 -7.11 -19.75 -9.40
N MET A 121 -6.08 -20.06 -8.61
CA MET A 121 -5.38 -21.35 -8.71
C MET A 121 -6.29 -22.52 -8.34
N SER A 122 -7.15 -22.35 -7.33
CA SER A 122 -8.08 -23.40 -6.89
C SER A 122 -9.18 -23.72 -7.92
N GLN A 123 -9.45 -22.78 -8.84
CA GLN A 123 -10.36 -23.00 -9.97
C GLN A 123 -9.70 -23.79 -11.11
N LYS A 124 -8.36 -23.83 -11.18
CA LYS A 124 -7.66 -24.72 -12.09
C LYS A 124 -7.75 -26.13 -11.51
N MET A 125 -8.59 -26.97 -12.11
CA MET A 125 -8.77 -28.35 -11.62
C MET A 125 -7.41 -29.08 -11.66
N PRO A 126 -6.83 -29.46 -10.51
CA PRO A 126 -5.62 -30.27 -10.52
C PRO A 126 -5.96 -31.66 -11.05
N ILE A 127 -5.16 -32.11 -12.01
CA ILE A 127 -5.32 -33.43 -12.63
C ILE A 127 -4.36 -34.40 -11.93
N PHE A 128 -4.90 -35.46 -11.43
CA PHE A 128 -4.12 -36.58 -10.88
C PHE A 128 -4.11 -37.73 -11.90
N ALA A 129 -2.96 -38.08 -12.39
CA ALA A 129 -2.80 -39.20 -13.33
C ALA A 129 -1.89 -40.26 -12.72
N VAL A 130 -2.39 -41.48 -12.61
CA VAL A 130 -1.63 -42.65 -12.19
C VAL A 130 -1.26 -43.41 -13.47
N VAL A 131 -0.01 -43.27 -13.91
CA VAL A 131 0.47 -43.84 -15.18
C VAL A 131 1.77 -44.63 -14.99
N PRO A 132 2.02 -45.64 -15.84
CA PRO A 132 3.30 -46.32 -15.84
C PRO A 132 4.47 -45.35 -16.13
N GLU A 133 5.67 -45.66 -15.62
CA GLU A 133 6.85 -44.80 -15.77
C GLU A 133 7.17 -44.52 -17.25
N SER A 134 6.92 -45.47 -18.14
CA SER A 134 7.09 -45.33 -19.59
C SER A 134 6.21 -44.23 -20.22
N GLN A 135 5.08 -43.89 -19.60
CA GLN A 135 4.13 -42.86 -20.09
C GLN A 135 4.24 -41.53 -19.37
N ARG A 136 5.05 -41.46 -18.33
CA ARG A 136 5.18 -40.26 -17.45
C ARG A 136 5.55 -39.00 -18.22
N LEU A 137 6.56 -39.08 -19.12
CA LEU A 137 7.00 -37.92 -19.91
C LEU A 137 5.91 -37.46 -20.90
N THR A 138 5.17 -38.39 -21.48
CA THR A 138 4.06 -38.08 -22.38
C THR A 138 2.96 -37.32 -21.65
N ILE A 139 2.54 -37.79 -20.49
CA ILE A 139 1.52 -37.12 -19.66
C ILE A 139 2.02 -35.75 -19.17
N GLN A 140 3.27 -35.62 -18.76
CA GLN A 140 3.82 -34.32 -18.38
C GLN A 140 3.81 -33.31 -19.54
N ASN A 141 4.08 -33.74 -20.77
CA ASN A 141 4.01 -32.83 -21.92
C ASN A 141 2.58 -32.45 -22.27
N LEU A 142 1.62 -33.37 -22.21
CA LEU A 142 0.21 -33.10 -22.39
C LEU A 142 -0.30 -32.09 -21.30
N MET A 143 0.16 -32.25 -20.05
CA MET A 143 -0.18 -31.33 -18.98
C MET A 143 0.40 -29.94 -19.20
N LYS A 144 1.62 -29.81 -19.74
CA LYS A 144 2.21 -28.51 -20.09
C LYS A 144 1.38 -27.78 -21.16
N GLN A 145 0.87 -28.49 -22.15
CA GLN A 145 -0.02 -27.94 -23.19
C GLN A 145 -1.34 -27.46 -22.58
N TYR A 146 -1.96 -28.25 -21.69
CA TYR A 146 -3.16 -27.88 -20.99
C TYR A 146 -2.98 -26.61 -20.12
N VAL A 147 -1.88 -26.51 -19.37
CA VAL A 147 -1.53 -25.32 -18.58
C VAL A 147 -1.21 -24.12 -19.47
N GLY A 148 -0.71 -24.36 -20.70
CA GLY A 148 -0.48 -23.36 -21.75
C GLY A 148 -1.75 -22.79 -22.40
N ASN A 149 -2.97 -23.19 -21.93
CA ASN A 149 -4.27 -22.79 -22.48
C ASN A 149 -4.53 -23.28 -23.92
N GLU A 150 -3.94 -24.41 -24.33
CA GLU A 150 -4.30 -25.02 -25.60
C GLU A 150 -5.71 -25.64 -25.50
N PRO A 151 -6.66 -25.25 -26.37
CA PRO A 151 -8.05 -25.67 -26.25
C PRO A 151 -8.28 -27.15 -26.65
N ILE A 152 -7.35 -27.73 -27.37
CA ILE A 152 -7.42 -29.12 -27.84
C ILE A 152 -6.06 -29.77 -27.66
N ILE A 153 -6.04 -30.92 -26.97
CA ILE A 153 -4.87 -31.77 -26.85
C ILE A 153 -5.14 -33.02 -27.69
N VAL A 154 -4.33 -33.23 -28.74
CA VAL A 154 -4.43 -34.38 -29.60
C VAL A 154 -3.39 -35.40 -29.17
N GLY A 155 -3.82 -36.60 -28.77
CA GLY A 155 -2.97 -37.74 -28.44
C GLY A 155 -3.10 -38.84 -29.52
N ALA A 156 -2.06 -39.65 -29.67
CA ALA A 156 -2.13 -40.85 -30.53
C ALA A 156 -2.99 -41.93 -29.87
N ASP A 157 -3.68 -42.71 -30.68
CA ASP A 157 -4.53 -43.82 -30.22
C ASP A 157 -3.71 -44.85 -29.40
N GLY A 158 -4.22 -45.24 -28.23
CA GLY A 158 -3.53 -46.18 -27.33
C GLY A 158 -2.39 -45.56 -26.49
N MET A 159 -2.20 -44.24 -26.52
CA MET A 159 -1.13 -43.53 -25.80
C MET A 159 -1.32 -43.54 -24.28
N PHE A 160 -2.55 -43.51 -23.80
CA PHE A 160 -2.90 -43.62 -22.36
C PHE A 160 -4.37 -44.05 -22.18
N ASP A 161 -4.68 -44.58 -21.01
CA ASP A 161 -6.06 -44.93 -20.62
C ASP A 161 -6.69 -43.74 -19.93
N PRO A 162 -7.76 -43.11 -20.47
CA PRO A 162 -8.43 -41.99 -19.87
C PRO A 162 -9.00 -42.26 -18.46
N SER A 163 -9.27 -43.53 -18.14
CA SER A 163 -9.78 -43.93 -16.81
C SER A 163 -8.74 -43.73 -15.69
N GLN A 164 -7.47 -43.59 -16.04
CA GLN A 164 -6.37 -43.35 -15.10
C GLN A 164 -6.19 -41.86 -14.74
N ILE A 165 -6.96 -40.96 -15.35
CA ILE A 165 -6.95 -39.54 -15.09
C ILE A 165 -8.14 -39.21 -14.20
N THR A 166 -7.84 -38.63 -13.03
CA THR A 166 -8.85 -38.16 -12.08
C THR A 166 -8.71 -36.65 -11.88
N TYR A 167 -9.82 -35.94 -11.98
CA TYR A 167 -9.88 -34.53 -11.64
C TYR A 167 -10.08 -34.38 -10.13
N LEU A 168 -9.14 -33.70 -9.48
CA LEU A 168 -9.29 -33.35 -8.07
C LEU A 168 -10.09 -32.02 -7.98
N ASN A 169 -11.38 -32.14 -7.73
CA ASN A 169 -12.20 -30.97 -7.46
C ASN A 169 -11.81 -30.42 -6.09
N SER A 170 -11.31 -29.20 -6.03
CA SER A 170 -10.95 -28.55 -4.77
C SER A 170 -12.19 -28.22 -3.90
N GLY A 171 -13.39 -28.19 -4.49
CA GLY A 171 -14.61 -27.74 -3.81
C GLY A 171 -14.58 -26.26 -3.39
N ALA A 172 -13.52 -25.55 -3.73
CA ALA A 172 -13.38 -24.14 -3.36
C ALA A 172 -14.34 -23.25 -4.16
N PRO A 173 -15.16 -22.42 -3.50
CA PRO A 173 -16.05 -21.49 -4.19
C PRO A 173 -15.23 -20.43 -4.94
N PHE A 174 -15.73 -19.96 -6.08
CA PHE A 174 -15.15 -18.85 -6.82
C PHE A 174 -15.60 -17.53 -6.16
N ILE A 175 -14.73 -16.95 -5.34
CA ILE A 175 -14.97 -15.72 -4.57
C ILE A 175 -14.12 -14.53 -5.05
N THR A 176 -13.45 -14.63 -6.19
CA THR A 176 -12.61 -13.57 -6.74
C THR A 176 -13.35 -12.24 -6.92
N PRO A 177 -14.60 -12.17 -7.43
CA PRO A 177 -15.31 -10.90 -7.57
C PRO A 177 -15.55 -10.21 -6.22
N GLU A 178 -15.89 -10.95 -5.19
CA GLU A 178 -16.09 -10.45 -3.83
C GLU A 178 -14.79 -9.93 -3.22
N LEU A 179 -13.70 -10.61 -3.45
CA LEU A 179 -12.35 -10.17 -3.02
C LEU A 179 -11.93 -8.86 -3.70
N LEU A 180 -12.18 -8.72 -5.01
CA LEU A 180 -11.90 -7.49 -5.73
C LEU A 180 -12.77 -6.32 -5.25
N LYS A 181 -14.03 -6.59 -4.91
CA LYS A 181 -14.92 -5.59 -4.28
C LYS A 181 -14.41 -5.21 -2.88
N ALA A 182 -13.96 -6.17 -2.08
CA ALA A 182 -13.33 -5.92 -0.79
C ALA A 182 -12.07 -5.06 -0.94
N LYS A 183 -11.25 -5.30 -1.96
CA LYS A 183 -10.08 -4.47 -2.29
C LYS A 183 -10.46 -3.03 -2.58
N GLN A 184 -11.51 -2.80 -3.37
CA GLN A 184 -12.03 -1.46 -3.64
C GLN A 184 -12.52 -0.76 -2.35
N THR A 185 -13.16 -1.50 -1.44
CA THR A 185 -13.58 -0.96 -0.15
C THR A 185 -12.37 -0.53 0.69
N VAL A 186 -11.30 -1.33 0.73
CA VAL A 186 -10.08 -0.96 1.45
C VAL A 186 -9.42 0.30 0.84
N TRP A 187 -9.43 0.43 -0.48
CA TRP A 187 -8.97 1.65 -1.16
C TRP A 187 -9.84 2.87 -0.78
N ALA A 188 -11.15 2.71 -0.74
CA ALA A 188 -12.06 3.75 -0.30
C ALA A 188 -11.80 4.18 1.15
N GLU A 189 -11.52 3.25 2.05
CA GLU A 189 -11.12 3.54 3.43
C GLU A 189 -9.83 4.35 3.49
N ILE A 190 -8.82 4.02 2.67
CA ILE A 190 -7.54 4.75 2.59
C ILE A 190 -7.77 6.18 2.13
N MET A 191 -8.54 6.39 1.05
CA MET A 191 -8.87 7.72 0.55
C MET A 191 -9.59 8.55 1.62
N THR A 192 -10.57 7.96 2.29
CA THR A 192 -11.29 8.61 3.40
C THR A 192 -10.35 8.95 4.56
N TYR A 193 -9.38 8.07 4.88
CA TYR A 193 -8.38 8.33 5.91
C TYR A 193 -7.56 9.60 5.62
N PHE A 194 -7.21 9.82 4.36
CA PHE A 194 -6.50 11.02 3.93
C PHE A 194 -7.41 12.24 3.67
N GLY A 195 -8.71 12.11 3.90
CA GLY A 195 -9.68 13.19 3.65
C GLY A 195 -9.95 13.45 2.17
N ILE A 196 -9.57 12.51 1.29
CA ILE A 196 -9.88 12.59 -0.14
C ILE A 196 -11.31 12.13 -0.35
N GLU A 197 -12.12 12.97 -1.00
CA GLU A 197 -13.49 12.61 -1.38
C GLU A 197 -13.48 11.36 -2.25
N ASN A 198 -14.30 10.39 -1.84
CA ASN A 198 -14.39 9.12 -2.51
C ASN A 198 -15.85 8.82 -2.80
N THR A 199 -16.22 8.91 -4.08
CA THR A 199 -17.55 8.49 -4.51
C THR A 199 -17.66 6.98 -4.36
N ASN A 200 -18.62 6.54 -3.53
CA ASN A 200 -18.89 5.14 -3.29
C ASN A 200 -19.16 4.40 -4.61
N ILE A 201 -18.16 3.64 -5.08
CA ILE A 201 -18.19 2.83 -6.31
C ILE A 201 -19.35 1.80 -6.29
N SER A 202 -20.03 1.63 -5.15
CA SER A 202 -21.18 0.73 -5.00
C SER A 202 -22.48 1.23 -5.65
N LYS A 203 -22.53 2.47 -6.14
CA LYS A 203 -23.65 2.94 -6.98
C LYS A 203 -23.40 2.60 -8.44
N ALA A 204 -23.44 1.33 -8.77
CA ALA A 204 -23.21 0.81 -10.13
C ALA A 204 -24.25 1.29 -11.19
N GLU A 205 -25.24 2.11 -10.84
CA GLU A 205 -26.34 2.41 -11.74
C GLU A 205 -26.60 3.89 -12.08
N ARG A 206 -25.95 4.86 -11.45
CA ARG A 206 -26.08 6.29 -11.82
C ARG A 206 -24.85 7.09 -11.45
N VAL A 207 -23.76 6.95 -12.19
CA VAL A 207 -22.68 7.94 -12.16
C VAL A 207 -23.15 9.15 -12.98
N GLN A 208 -23.57 10.22 -12.31
CA GLN A 208 -23.80 11.49 -12.99
C GLN A 208 -22.43 12.05 -13.41
N SER A 209 -22.37 12.68 -14.59
CA SER A 209 -21.12 13.25 -15.15
C SER A 209 -20.39 14.20 -14.18
N ALA A 210 -21.12 14.88 -13.29
CA ALA A 210 -20.57 15.72 -12.24
C ALA A 210 -19.74 14.94 -11.17
N GLU A 211 -20.04 13.66 -10.92
CA GLU A 211 -19.27 12.81 -10.00
C GLU A 211 -17.95 12.33 -10.63
N VAL A 212 -17.94 12.18 -11.95
CA VAL A 212 -16.72 11.82 -12.71
C VAL A 212 -15.77 13.03 -12.79
N GLU A 213 -16.28 14.24 -12.97
CA GLU A 213 -15.50 15.47 -12.99
C GLU A 213 -14.88 15.78 -11.62
N ALA A 214 -15.61 15.57 -10.52
CA ALA A 214 -15.08 15.74 -9.16
C ALA A 214 -13.92 14.79 -8.85
N ASN A 215 -13.96 13.54 -9.35
CA ASN A 215 -12.86 12.58 -9.20
C ASN A 215 -11.64 12.90 -10.06
N ASN A 216 -11.84 13.50 -11.23
CA ASN A 216 -10.75 13.86 -12.14
C ASN A 216 -10.06 15.17 -11.75
N GLY A 217 -10.74 16.08 -11.08
CA GLY A 217 -10.19 17.36 -10.61
C GLY A 217 -9.25 17.25 -9.42
N GLN A 218 -9.06 16.06 -8.85
CA GLN A 218 -8.17 15.83 -7.70
C GLN A 218 -6.76 15.35 -8.11
N ILE A 219 -6.47 15.24 -9.40
CA ILE A 219 -5.19 14.72 -9.93
C ILE A 219 -4.37 15.85 -10.59
N GLU A 220 -4.87 17.06 -10.67
CA GLU A 220 -4.12 18.28 -11.04
C GLU A 220 -3.58 18.95 -9.75
#